data_09db6faa0471b80f0c1c3abab278a2d6
#
_entry.id   09db6faa0471b80f0c1c3abab278a2d6
#
_cell.length_a   1.000
_cell.length_b   1.000
_cell.length_c   1.000
_cell.angle_alpha   90.00
_cell.angle_beta   90.00
_cell.angle_gamma   90.00
#
_symmetry.space_group_name_H-M   'P 1'
#
loop_
_entity.id
_entity.type
_entity.pdbx_description
1 polymer ?
#
loop_
_entity_poly.entity_id
_entity_poly.type
_entity_poly.pdbx_seq_one_letter_code
_entity_poly.pdbx_strand_id
1 'polypeptide(L)'
;MLKYFFLLLSAVGSLLLMGSCEGIFEDLYDTPPATASDGFGFIETNAATKSGTIYIDVTSYKRWTYISLKNKTTDTSNIVMGQEAPAVWDFAMHRYDVRTNGGAAFETSYSTLDEVRSGGIPAGAVFTADTLSQVVIDMLHMIDGYLDYDTCMVNPVLSRWLDVDLSTMPPVYTPSLRPYLLRLYDGSYAALFFANFMDEASVKGYVTIKYIYPL
;
A
#
# COMPACT_ATOMS: atom_id res chain seq x y z
N MET A 1 54.02 30.15 24.78
CA MET A 1 53.01 29.19 25.33
C MET A 1 51.56 29.65 25.12
N LEU A 2 51.23 30.90 25.28
CA LEU A 2 49.82 31.38 25.12
C LEU A 2 49.25 31.24 23.73
N LYS A 3 50.04 31.40 22.64
CA LYS A 3 49.59 31.24 21.24
C LYS A 3 49.17 29.82 20.88
N TYR A 4 49.78 28.80 21.43
CA TYR A 4 49.43 27.39 21.17
C TYR A 4 48.22 26.95 21.97
N PHE A 5 47.96 27.59 23.11
CA PHE A 5 46.77 27.34 23.91
C PHE A 5 45.47 27.77 23.17
N PHE A 6 45.49 28.95 22.51
CA PHE A 6 44.35 29.42 21.71
C PHE A 6 44.12 28.58 20.44
N LEU A 7 45.18 28.08 19.80
CA LEU A 7 45.06 27.20 18.63
C LEU A 7 44.49 25.83 19.01
N LEU A 8 44.85 25.28 20.17
CA LEU A 8 44.26 24.04 20.66
C LEU A 8 42.80 24.19 21.08
N LEU A 9 42.41 25.33 21.66
CA LEU A 9 41.00 25.61 22.01
C LEU A 9 40.13 25.79 20.78
N SER A 10 40.64 26.39 19.68
CA SER A 10 39.89 26.53 18.44
C SER A 10 39.72 25.19 17.70
N ALA A 11 40.70 24.30 17.77
CA ALA A 11 40.64 22.97 17.16
C ALA A 11 39.64 22.05 17.86
N VAL A 12 39.56 22.11 19.21
CA VAL A 12 38.59 21.34 19.99
C VAL A 12 37.19 21.89 19.82
N GLY A 13 37.01 23.21 19.69
CA GLY A 13 35.71 23.83 19.40
C GLY A 13 35.13 23.44 18.01
N SER A 14 36.02 23.26 17.01
CA SER A 14 35.59 22.84 15.67
C SER A 14 35.23 21.36 15.56
N LEU A 15 35.79 20.50 16.43
CA LEU A 15 35.43 19.07 16.47
C LEU A 15 34.06 18.81 17.14
N LEU A 16 33.60 19.71 18.02
CA LEU A 16 32.31 19.56 18.71
C LEU A 16 31.12 20.03 17.89
N LEU A 17 31.35 20.67 16.75
CA LEU A 17 30.28 21.13 15.85
C LEU A 17 29.93 20.15 14.71
N MET A 18 30.66 19.04 14.57
CA MET A 18 30.43 18.03 13.55
C MET A 18 29.54 16.86 14.00
N GLY A 19 29.06 16.88 15.24
CA GLY A 19 28.30 15.77 15.83
C GLY A 19 26.81 16.03 16.05
N SER A 20 26.17 16.96 15.31
CA SER A 20 24.76 17.27 15.59
C SER A 20 23.95 17.59 14.33
N CYS A 21 23.78 16.61 13.47
CA CYS A 21 22.76 16.67 12.43
C CYS A 21 22.06 15.33 12.15
N GLU A 22 22.23 14.30 12.96
CA GLU A 22 21.51 13.03 12.75
C GLU A 22 20.17 12.96 13.47
N GLY A 23 19.86 13.86 14.40
CA GLY A 23 18.65 13.77 15.23
C GLY A 23 17.50 14.71 14.90
N ILE A 24 17.64 15.61 13.90
CA ILE A 24 16.59 16.62 13.63
C ILE A 24 15.56 16.16 12.59
N PHE A 25 15.85 15.08 11.87
CA PHE A 25 15.00 14.56 10.80
C PHE A 25 14.47 13.15 11.05
N GLU A 26 14.76 12.52 12.19
CA GLU A 26 14.28 11.16 12.51
C GLU A 26 12.76 11.07 12.64
N ASP A 27 12.09 12.16 13.03
CA ASP A 27 10.62 12.21 13.13
C ASP A 27 9.94 12.87 11.91
N LEU A 28 10.70 13.34 10.92
CA LEU A 28 10.14 14.07 9.77
C LEU A 28 9.77 13.16 8.59
N TYR A 29 10.28 11.94 8.57
CA TYR A 29 9.92 10.90 7.62
C TYR A 29 9.41 9.73 8.45
N ASP A 30 8.09 9.54 8.46
CA ASP A 30 7.50 8.27 8.91
C ASP A 30 8.16 7.16 8.10
N THR A 31 9.18 6.52 8.68
CA THR A 31 9.79 5.34 8.08
C THR A 31 8.77 4.21 8.24
N PRO A 32 8.09 3.80 7.16
CA PRO A 32 7.15 2.71 7.26
C PRO A 32 7.89 1.48 7.78
N PRO A 33 7.26 0.62 8.58
CA PRO A 33 7.88 -0.62 9.01
C PRO A 33 8.32 -1.40 7.76
N ALA A 34 9.62 -1.62 7.65
CA ALA A 34 10.23 -2.33 6.54
C ALA A 34 9.60 -3.72 6.40
N THR A 35 9.16 -4.05 5.21
CA THR A 35 8.82 -5.43 4.89
C THR A 35 10.07 -6.08 4.31
N ALA A 36 10.90 -6.67 5.17
CA ALA A 36 12.01 -7.47 4.73
C ALA A 36 11.49 -8.72 4.02
N SER A 37 11.49 -8.71 2.70
CA SER A 37 11.07 -9.84 1.88
C SER A 37 11.93 -9.92 0.63
N ASP A 38 12.56 -11.07 0.44
CA ASP A 38 13.33 -11.39 -0.77
C ASP A 38 12.45 -11.73 -1.99
N GLY A 39 11.13 -11.62 -1.87
CA GLY A 39 10.20 -11.98 -2.95
C GLY A 39 8.80 -11.36 -2.81
N PHE A 40 8.09 -11.37 -3.93
CA PHE A 40 6.70 -10.92 -4.01
C PHE A 40 5.72 -12.08 -3.87
N GLY A 41 4.45 -11.75 -3.57
CA GLY A 41 3.35 -12.68 -3.42
C GLY A 41 3.01 -12.92 -1.96
N PHE A 42 2.60 -14.15 -1.64
CA PHE A 42 2.24 -14.56 -0.29
C PHE A 42 3.52 -14.90 0.49
N ILE A 43 4.10 -13.92 1.18
CA ILE A 43 5.37 -14.05 1.89
C ILE A 43 5.21 -14.72 3.27
N GLU A 44 4.01 -14.69 3.82
CA GLU A 44 3.68 -15.34 5.09
C GLU A 44 2.27 -15.93 5.02
N THR A 45 2.11 -17.16 5.51
CA THR A 45 0.80 -17.82 5.58
C THR A 45 0.69 -18.62 6.89
N ASN A 46 -0.45 -18.49 7.57
CA ASN A 46 -0.77 -19.26 8.77
C ASN A 46 -2.13 -19.95 8.60
N ALA A 47 -2.08 -21.26 8.41
CA ALA A 47 -3.30 -22.06 8.19
C ALA A 47 -4.21 -22.14 9.42
N ALA A 48 -3.65 -22.12 10.63
CA ALA A 48 -4.42 -22.20 11.87
C ALA A 48 -5.24 -20.95 12.11
N THR A 49 -4.68 -19.77 11.81
CA THR A 49 -5.35 -18.48 11.94
C THR A 49 -6.00 -18.02 10.66
N LYS A 50 -5.84 -18.77 9.56
CA LYS A 50 -6.33 -18.42 8.21
C LYS A 50 -5.86 -17.03 7.76
N SER A 51 -4.68 -16.62 8.15
CA SER A 51 -4.14 -15.28 7.92
C SER A 51 -2.74 -15.32 7.33
N GLY A 52 -2.26 -14.19 6.88
CA GLY A 52 -0.91 -14.05 6.37
C GLY A 52 -0.63 -12.65 5.87
N THR A 53 0.50 -12.55 5.15
CA THR A 53 1.00 -11.30 4.59
C THR A 53 1.26 -11.49 3.09
N ILE A 54 0.83 -10.52 2.31
CA ILE A 54 1.07 -10.41 0.87
C ILE A 54 1.96 -9.18 0.67
N TYR A 55 3.01 -9.33 -0.14
CA TYR A 55 3.87 -8.24 -0.56
C TYR A 55 3.87 -8.17 -2.08
N ILE A 56 3.53 -7.02 -2.65
CA ILE A 56 3.35 -6.86 -4.10
C ILE A 56 4.01 -5.60 -4.63
N ASP A 57 4.49 -5.69 -5.87
CA ASP A 57 4.92 -4.55 -6.67
C ASP A 57 3.75 -4.04 -7.52
N VAL A 58 3.31 -2.80 -7.22
CA VAL A 58 2.34 -2.03 -8.00
C VAL A 58 2.94 -0.69 -8.45
N THR A 59 4.25 -0.63 -8.64
CA THR A 59 4.96 0.59 -9.10
C THR A 59 4.59 0.98 -10.52
N SER A 60 4.17 0.02 -11.35
CA SER A 60 3.85 0.24 -12.76
C SER A 60 2.46 0.85 -12.95
N TYR A 61 2.37 1.94 -13.72
CA TYR A 61 1.10 2.51 -14.19
C TYR A 61 0.46 1.71 -15.34
N LYS A 62 1.14 0.70 -15.90
CA LYS A 62 0.69 -0.06 -17.06
C LYS A 62 0.21 -1.47 -16.72
N ARG A 63 0.22 -1.85 -15.42
CA ARG A 63 -0.10 -3.22 -15.01
C ARG A 63 -1.06 -3.24 -13.82
N TRP A 64 -1.99 -4.19 -13.88
CA TRP A 64 -2.70 -4.67 -12.70
C TRP A 64 -1.96 -5.85 -12.09
N THR A 65 -1.84 -5.88 -10.76
CA THR A 65 -1.38 -7.04 -10.00
C THR A 65 -2.59 -7.70 -9.36
N TYR A 66 -2.88 -8.93 -9.77
CA TYR A 66 -4.02 -9.74 -9.35
C TYR A 66 -3.65 -10.65 -8.20
N ILE A 67 -4.54 -10.81 -7.25
CA ILE A 67 -4.34 -11.62 -6.06
C ILE A 67 -5.47 -12.64 -5.95
N SER A 68 -5.11 -13.93 -5.79
CA SER A 68 -6.03 -15.00 -5.43
C SER A 68 -5.77 -15.44 -4.00
N LEU A 69 -6.67 -15.10 -3.09
CA LEU A 69 -6.60 -15.50 -1.68
C LEU A 69 -6.78 -17.01 -1.51
N LYS A 70 -7.62 -17.62 -2.36
CA LYS A 70 -7.88 -19.06 -2.34
C LYS A 70 -6.65 -19.86 -2.76
N ASN A 71 -6.02 -19.48 -3.86
CA ASN A 71 -4.88 -20.22 -4.43
C ASN A 71 -3.54 -19.77 -3.86
N LYS A 72 -3.49 -18.66 -3.10
CA LYS A 72 -2.25 -18.04 -2.61
C LYS A 72 -1.30 -17.69 -3.75
N THR A 73 -1.84 -17.10 -4.81
CA THR A 73 -1.07 -16.70 -6.00
C THR A 73 -1.25 -15.23 -6.33
N THR A 74 -0.24 -14.66 -6.95
CA THR A 74 -0.28 -13.34 -7.57
C THR A 74 0.08 -13.47 -9.05
N ASP A 75 -0.52 -12.63 -9.90
CA ASP A 75 -0.26 -12.56 -11.34
C ASP A 75 -0.35 -11.12 -11.81
N THR A 76 0.12 -10.81 -13.00
CA THR A 76 0.07 -9.46 -13.56
C THR A 76 -0.45 -9.46 -14.99
N SER A 77 -1.20 -8.42 -15.36
CA SER A 77 -1.54 -8.15 -16.76
C SER A 77 -1.30 -6.68 -17.13
N ASN A 78 -0.93 -6.44 -18.38
CA ASN A 78 -0.64 -5.11 -18.88
C ASN A 78 -1.91 -4.49 -19.48
N ILE A 79 -2.38 -3.40 -18.87
CA ILE A 79 -3.58 -2.67 -19.30
C ILE A 79 -3.40 -2.12 -20.73
N VAL A 80 -2.27 -1.46 -20.96
CA VAL A 80 -2.00 -0.76 -22.24
C VAL A 80 -1.89 -1.71 -23.41
N MET A 81 -1.48 -2.96 -23.16
CA MET A 81 -1.42 -4.03 -24.16
C MET A 81 -2.76 -4.79 -24.32
N GLY A 82 -3.80 -4.42 -23.59
CA GLY A 82 -5.09 -5.08 -23.63
C GLY A 82 -5.06 -6.53 -23.15
N GLN A 83 -4.11 -6.89 -22.27
CA GLN A 83 -4.04 -8.25 -21.74
C GLN A 83 -5.23 -8.53 -20.83
N GLU A 84 -5.80 -9.72 -20.97
CA GLU A 84 -6.89 -10.15 -20.13
C GLU A 84 -6.47 -10.41 -18.69
N ALA A 85 -7.43 -10.29 -17.76
CA ALA A 85 -7.23 -10.69 -16.37
C ALA A 85 -7.00 -12.22 -16.28
N PRO A 86 -6.23 -12.70 -15.28
CA PRO A 86 -6.14 -14.12 -14.99
C PRO A 86 -7.51 -14.76 -14.77
N ALA A 87 -7.63 -16.06 -15.03
CA ALA A 87 -8.90 -16.77 -14.89
C ALA A 87 -9.41 -16.83 -13.44
N VAL A 88 -8.49 -16.80 -12.45
CA VAL A 88 -8.83 -16.90 -11.01
C VAL A 88 -8.12 -15.81 -10.23
N TRP A 89 -8.91 -14.90 -9.71
CA TRP A 89 -8.45 -13.83 -8.82
C TRP A 89 -9.61 -13.33 -7.96
N ASP A 90 -9.31 -12.66 -6.87
CA ASP A 90 -10.28 -12.14 -5.92
C ASP A 90 -10.31 -10.62 -5.92
N PHE A 91 -9.15 -10.00 -5.89
CA PHE A 91 -8.97 -8.55 -6.06
C PHE A 91 -7.66 -8.26 -6.80
N ALA A 92 -7.55 -7.03 -7.33
CA ALA A 92 -6.35 -6.60 -8.02
C ALA A 92 -6.01 -5.15 -7.66
N MET A 93 -4.73 -4.81 -7.76
CA MET A 93 -4.22 -3.47 -7.49
C MET A 93 -3.48 -2.91 -8.70
N HIS A 94 -3.69 -1.62 -8.93
CA HIS A 94 -3.00 -0.80 -9.92
C HIS A 94 -2.60 0.51 -9.27
N ARG A 95 -1.32 0.69 -9.01
CA ARG A 95 -0.87 1.77 -8.13
C ARG A 95 -1.63 1.73 -6.80
N TYR A 96 -2.54 2.65 -6.58
CA TYR A 96 -3.34 2.73 -5.36
C TYR A 96 -4.82 2.37 -5.59
N ASP A 97 -5.19 2.20 -6.85
CA ASP A 97 -6.52 1.75 -7.23
C ASP A 97 -6.69 0.26 -6.94
N VAL A 98 -7.84 -0.11 -6.42
CA VAL A 98 -8.18 -1.50 -6.11
C VAL A 98 -9.48 -1.87 -6.81
N ARG A 99 -9.54 -3.04 -7.41
CA ARG A 99 -10.78 -3.60 -7.97
C ARG A 99 -11.02 -5.02 -7.48
N THR A 100 -12.26 -5.44 -7.52
CA THR A 100 -12.69 -6.79 -7.14
C THR A 100 -13.10 -7.61 -8.37
N ASN A 101 -13.09 -8.91 -8.25
CA ASN A 101 -13.64 -9.81 -9.29
C ASN A 101 -15.14 -10.03 -9.05
N GLY A 102 -15.96 -9.01 -9.31
CA GLY A 102 -17.40 -9.08 -9.07
C GLY A 102 -17.79 -9.14 -7.58
N GLY A 103 -16.88 -8.79 -6.70
CA GLY A 103 -17.08 -8.70 -5.27
C GLY A 103 -17.60 -7.34 -4.82
N ALA A 104 -17.52 -7.10 -3.50
CA ALA A 104 -17.87 -5.82 -2.91
C ALA A 104 -17.09 -5.61 -1.60
N ALA A 105 -16.83 -4.36 -1.21
CA ALA A 105 -16.04 -4.03 -0.05
C ALA A 105 -16.76 -3.14 0.95
N PHE A 106 -16.33 -3.22 2.20
CA PHE A 106 -16.79 -2.40 3.32
C PHE A 106 -15.59 -2.00 4.18
N GLU A 107 -15.41 -0.71 4.43
CA GLU A 107 -14.42 -0.19 5.36
C GLU A 107 -14.95 -0.30 6.79
N THR A 108 -14.20 -0.94 7.69
CA THR A 108 -14.63 -1.14 9.07
C THR A 108 -14.26 0.05 9.97
N SER A 109 -14.86 0.09 11.15
CA SER A 109 -14.39 0.96 12.25
C SER A 109 -13.34 0.30 13.13
N TYR A 110 -12.98 -0.95 12.85
CA TYR A 110 -11.92 -1.66 13.56
C TYR A 110 -10.55 -1.06 13.26
N SER A 111 -9.61 -1.24 14.17
CA SER A 111 -8.22 -0.77 14.03
C SER A 111 -7.26 -1.90 13.67
N THR A 112 -7.66 -3.16 13.91
CA THR A 112 -6.81 -4.34 13.69
C THR A 112 -7.59 -5.50 13.07
N LEU A 113 -6.86 -6.43 12.45
CA LEU A 113 -7.45 -7.69 11.97
C LEU A 113 -7.92 -8.61 13.11
N ASP A 114 -7.33 -8.50 14.30
CA ASP A 114 -7.77 -9.28 15.46
C ASP A 114 -9.12 -8.77 15.98
N GLU A 115 -9.39 -7.47 15.90
CA GLU A 115 -10.72 -6.93 16.18
C GLU A 115 -11.75 -7.43 15.15
N VAL A 116 -11.39 -7.50 13.86
CA VAL A 116 -12.25 -8.11 12.83
C VAL A 116 -12.54 -9.59 13.17
N ARG A 117 -11.51 -10.34 13.56
CA ARG A 117 -11.64 -11.77 13.93
C ARG A 117 -12.62 -11.96 15.09
N SER A 118 -12.54 -11.08 16.08
CA SER A 118 -13.37 -11.16 17.29
C SER A 118 -14.77 -10.61 17.08
N GLY A 119 -14.91 -9.51 16.34
CA GLY A 119 -16.16 -8.81 16.13
C GLY A 119 -16.96 -9.24 14.90
N GLY A 120 -16.29 -9.90 13.94
CA GLY A 120 -16.92 -10.35 12.70
C GLY A 120 -17.39 -9.21 11.79
N ILE A 121 -18.38 -9.52 10.96
CA ILE A 121 -19.00 -8.53 10.07
C ILE A 121 -19.96 -7.68 10.89
N PRO A 122 -19.79 -6.34 10.92
CA PRO A 122 -20.68 -5.47 11.68
C PRO A 122 -22.15 -5.57 11.20
N ALA A 123 -23.09 -5.53 12.14
CA ALA A 123 -24.50 -5.52 11.80
C ALA A 123 -24.82 -4.28 10.96
N GLY A 124 -25.52 -4.47 9.85
CA GLY A 124 -25.87 -3.40 8.92
C GLY A 124 -24.72 -2.95 8.01
N ALA A 125 -23.61 -3.69 7.92
CA ALA A 125 -22.53 -3.40 6.98
C ALA A 125 -23.04 -3.37 5.52
N VAL A 126 -22.82 -2.26 4.84
CA VAL A 126 -23.22 -2.07 3.43
C VAL A 126 -21.97 -2.22 2.56
N PHE A 127 -21.92 -3.31 1.81
CA PHE A 127 -20.82 -3.59 0.88
C PHE A 127 -21.04 -2.87 -0.44
N THR A 128 -20.02 -2.15 -0.88
CA THR A 128 -20.01 -1.38 -2.13
C THR A 128 -19.28 -2.14 -3.22
N ALA A 129 -19.96 -2.37 -4.35
CA ALA A 129 -19.38 -2.99 -5.54
C ALA A 129 -18.47 -2.00 -6.29
N ASP A 130 -17.72 -2.52 -7.25
CA ASP A 130 -16.91 -1.72 -8.16
C ASP A 130 -17.77 -0.82 -9.03
N THR A 131 -17.23 0.35 -9.36
CA THR A 131 -17.83 1.33 -10.27
C THR A 131 -16.86 1.70 -11.37
N LEU A 132 -17.38 2.16 -12.50
CA LEU A 132 -16.57 2.63 -13.61
C LEU A 132 -15.82 3.90 -13.19
N SER A 133 -14.49 3.90 -13.38
CA SER A 133 -13.61 4.98 -13.00
C SER A 133 -12.47 5.13 -14.00
N GLN A 134 -11.72 6.23 -13.90
CA GLN A 134 -10.50 6.45 -14.66
C GLN A 134 -9.29 6.17 -13.77
N VAL A 135 -8.31 5.44 -14.31
CA VAL A 135 -7.00 5.20 -13.68
C VAL A 135 -5.90 5.77 -14.55
N VAL A 136 -4.87 6.32 -13.93
CA VAL A 136 -3.71 6.88 -14.64
C VAL A 136 -2.84 5.75 -15.16
N ILE A 137 -2.64 5.67 -16.47
CA ILE A 137 -1.83 4.62 -17.12
C ILE A 137 -0.46 5.10 -17.59
N ASP A 138 -0.26 6.42 -17.71
CA ASP A 138 1.04 7.00 -18.04
C ASP A 138 1.17 8.42 -17.45
N MET A 139 2.37 8.77 -17.02
CA MET A 139 2.72 10.07 -16.48
C MET A 139 3.76 10.81 -17.32
N LEU A 140 4.13 10.29 -18.49
CA LEU A 140 5.17 10.90 -19.35
C LEU A 140 4.89 12.36 -19.69
N HIS A 141 3.61 12.69 -19.87
CA HIS A 141 3.19 14.04 -20.23
C HIS A 141 2.78 14.92 -19.04
N MET A 142 3.08 14.49 -17.80
CA MET A 142 2.75 15.28 -16.60
C MET A 142 3.39 16.69 -16.64
N ILE A 143 4.59 16.81 -17.21
CA ILE A 143 5.28 18.11 -17.35
C ILE A 143 4.55 19.00 -18.38
N ASP A 144 3.90 18.39 -19.37
CA ASP A 144 3.10 19.09 -20.39
C ASP A 144 1.68 19.43 -19.89
N GLY A 145 1.35 19.05 -18.65
CA GLY A 145 0.11 19.37 -17.98
C GLY A 145 -1.04 18.37 -18.19
N TYR A 146 -0.78 17.16 -18.70
CA TYR A 146 -1.80 16.12 -18.84
C TYR A 146 -1.27 14.73 -18.46
N LEU A 147 -2.19 13.82 -18.15
CA LEU A 147 -1.94 12.42 -17.83
C LEU A 147 -2.75 11.54 -18.78
N ASP A 148 -2.24 10.37 -19.09
CA ASP A 148 -2.99 9.38 -19.86
C ASP A 148 -3.81 8.50 -18.91
N TYR A 149 -5.07 8.23 -19.29
CA TYR A 149 -6.04 7.49 -18.50
C TYR A 149 -6.59 6.30 -19.27
N ASP A 150 -6.92 5.25 -18.53
CA ASP A 150 -7.81 4.19 -18.99
C ASP A 150 -9.08 4.16 -18.13
N THR A 151 -10.16 3.61 -18.68
CA THR A 151 -11.46 3.50 -18.00
C THR A 151 -11.71 2.06 -17.62
N CYS A 152 -11.84 1.78 -16.33
CA CYS A 152 -12.03 0.42 -15.82
C CYS A 152 -12.87 0.40 -14.55
N MET A 153 -13.25 -0.80 -14.11
CA MET A 153 -13.93 -1.01 -12.84
C MET A 153 -12.96 -0.86 -11.69
N VAL A 154 -13.33 -0.03 -10.70
CA VAL A 154 -12.53 0.24 -9.47
C VAL A 154 -13.45 0.22 -8.27
N ASN A 155 -13.02 -0.35 -7.17
CA ASN A 155 -13.78 -0.33 -5.92
C ASN A 155 -13.54 0.98 -5.18
N PRO A 156 -14.57 1.84 -5.05
CA PRO A 156 -14.41 3.17 -4.45
C PRO A 156 -14.17 3.13 -2.93
N VAL A 157 -14.46 2.01 -2.27
CA VAL A 157 -14.19 1.83 -0.84
C VAL A 157 -12.76 1.34 -0.63
N LEU A 158 -12.34 0.27 -1.32
CA LEU A 158 -10.99 -0.24 -1.20
C LEU A 158 -9.93 0.76 -1.62
N SER A 159 -10.17 1.53 -2.70
CA SER A 159 -9.18 2.49 -3.21
C SER A 159 -8.93 3.67 -2.27
N ARG A 160 -9.75 3.85 -1.22
CA ARG A 160 -9.48 4.83 -0.14
C ARG A 160 -8.51 4.34 0.94
N TRP A 161 -7.95 3.15 0.78
CA TRP A 161 -6.94 2.67 1.73
C TRP A 161 -5.74 3.60 1.84
N LEU A 162 -5.44 4.35 0.78
CA LEU A 162 -4.39 5.36 0.71
C LEU A 162 -4.96 6.63 0.07
N ASP A 163 -5.04 7.70 0.84
CA ASP A 163 -5.34 9.03 0.33
C ASP A 163 -4.06 9.69 -0.19
N VAL A 164 -4.13 10.29 -1.37
CA VAL A 164 -2.99 10.97 -2.01
C VAL A 164 -3.36 12.42 -2.29
N ASP A 165 -2.94 13.31 -1.42
CA ASP A 165 -3.12 14.74 -1.61
C ASP A 165 -2.08 15.30 -2.60
N LEU A 166 -2.53 15.62 -3.80
CA LEU A 166 -1.74 16.23 -4.88
C LEU A 166 -1.72 17.75 -4.83
N SER A 167 -2.39 18.39 -3.88
CA SER A 167 -2.41 19.86 -3.74
C SER A 167 -1.09 20.42 -3.20
N THR A 168 -0.24 19.56 -2.67
CA THR A 168 1.08 19.89 -2.13
C THR A 168 2.21 19.28 -2.99
N MET A 169 3.41 19.87 -2.90
CA MET A 169 4.60 19.34 -3.55
C MET A 169 5.74 19.22 -2.52
N PRO A 170 6.19 17.99 -2.19
CA PRO A 170 5.75 16.69 -2.71
C PRO A 170 4.33 16.30 -2.26
N PRO A 171 3.66 15.39 -2.99
CA PRO A 171 2.36 14.86 -2.59
C PRO A 171 2.38 14.18 -1.21
N VAL A 172 1.32 14.40 -0.42
CA VAL A 172 1.16 13.76 0.90
C VAL A 172 0.35 12.48 0.73
N TYR A 173 0.83 11.40 1.35
CA TYR A 173 0.23 10.07 1.32
C TYR A 173 -0.26 9.70 2.73
N THR A 174 -1.55 9.46 2.89
CA THR A 174 -2.17 9.16 4.18
C THR A 174 -2.90 7.81 4.12
N PRO A 175 -2.32 6.74 4.70
CA PRO A 175 -3.00 5.44 4.76
C PRO A 175 -4.16 5.52 5.77
N SER A 176 -5.27 4.85 5.45
CA SER A 176 -6.44 4.78 6.33
C SER A 176 -6.17 4.02 7.64
N LEU A 177 -5.24 3.05 7.60
CA LEU A 177 -4.89 2.14 8.70
C LEU A 177 -6.10 1.44 9.31
N ARG A 178 -7.11 1.13 8.49
CA ARG A 178 -8.32 0.41 8.88
C ARG A 178 -8.42 -0.92 8.13
N PRO A 179 -8.93 -1.97 8.76
CA PRO A 179 -9.31 -3.19 8.06
C PRO A 179 -10.50 -2.97 7.14
N TYR A 180 -10.44 -3.62 5.98
CA TYR A 180 -11.52 -3.69 5.02
C TYR A 180 -12.07 -5.12 4.98
N LEU A 181 -13.39 -5.24 4.91
CA LEU A 181 -14.06 -6.51 4.61
C LEU A 181 -14.30 -6.58 3.11
N LEU A 182 -13.90 -7.69 2.52
CA LEU A 182 -14.12 -8.01 1.12
C LEU A 182 -15.09 -9.19 1.02
N ARG A 183 -16.24 -8.99 0.39
CA ARG A 183 -17.13 -10.07 -0.01
C ARG A 183 -16.72 -10.50 -1.41
N LEU A 184 -16.29 -11.74 -1.56
CA LEU A 184 -15.86 -12.31 -2.84
C LEU A 184 -17.06 -12.70 -3.72
N TYR A 185 -16.79 -12.97 -5.00
CA TYR A 185 -17.81 -13.39 -5.96
C TYR A 185 -18.56 -14.68 -5.54
N ASP A 186 -17.86 -15.61 -4.89
CA ASP A 186 -18.45 -16.87 -4.41
C ASP A 186 -19.24 -16.73 -3.10
N GLY A 187 -19.35 -15.51 -2.57
CA GLY A 187 -20.05 -15.18 -1.33
C GLY A 187 -19.22 -15.37 -0.07
N SER A 188 -17.99 -15.87 -0.16
CA SER A 188 -17.08 -15.92 1.00
C SER A 188 -16.57 -14.52 1.35
N TYR A 189 -15.99 -14.39 2.55
CA TYR A 189 -15.48 -13.12 3.04
C TYR A 189 -14.00 -13.21 3.38
N ALA A 190 -13.31 -12.09 3.15
CA ALA A 190 -11.94 -11.86 3.59
C ALA A 190 -11.87 -10.54 4.37
N ALA A 191 -10.85 -10.41 5.19
CA ALA A 191 -10.44 -9.13 5.76
C ALA A 191 -9.06 -8.76 5.22
N LEU A 192 -8.89 -7.51 4.82
CA LEU A 192 -7.64 -6.94 4.31
C LEU A 192 -7.23 -5.76 5.18
N PHE A 193 -5.93 -5.64 5.42
CA PHE A 193 -5.33 -4.50 6.10
C PHE A 193 -4.08 -4.08 5.31
N PHE A 194 -4.12 -2.90 4.71
CA PHE A 194 -3.00 -2.35 3.96
C PHE A 194 -2.02 -1.73 4.96
N ALA A 195 -0.95 -2.46 5.26
CA ALA A 195 -0.02 -2.12 6.33
C ALA A 195 1.07 -1.14 5.89
N ASN A 196 1.45 -1.17 4.61
CA ASN A 196 2.49 -0.30 4.07
C ASN A 196 2.30 -0.11 2.55
N PHE A 197 2.79 1.01 2.02
CA PHE A 197 2.76 1.38 0.60
C PHE A 197 4.15 1.69 0.00
N MET A 198 5.22 1.41 0.76
CA MET A 198 6.61 1.64 0.37
C MET A 198 7.49 0.45 0.73
N ASP A 199 8.64 0.34 0.07
CA ASP A 199 9.73 -0.57 0.46
C ASP A 199 10.68 0.07 1.50
N GLU A 200 11.74 -0.65 1.87
CA GLU A 200 12.78 -0.18 2.80
C GLU A 200 13.54 1.07 2.29
N ALA A 201 13.59 1.25 0.98
CA ALA A 201 14.20 2.42 0.35
C ALA A 201 13.22 3.59 0.20
N SER A 202 12.02 3.51 0.79
CA SER A 202 10.93 4.49 0.69
C SER A 202 10.40 4.68 -0.75
N VAL A 203 10.57 3.67 -1.60
CA VAL A 203 10.01 3.67 -2.95
C VAL A 203 8.54 3.31 -2.89
N LYS A 204 7.67 4.23 -3.32
CA LYS A 204 6.21 4.05 -3.29
C LYS A 204 5.72 3.08 -4.36
N GLY A 205 4.72 2.28 -4.00
CA GLY A 205 4.13 1.26 -4.89
C GLY A 205 4.53 -0.16 -4.53
N TYR A 206 5.30 -0.35 -3.46
CA TYR A 206 5.52 -1.65 -2.84
C TYR A 206 4.56 -1.80 -1.67
N VAL A 207 3.53 -2.64 -1.84
CA VAL A 207 2.40 -2.71 -0.90
C VAL A 207 2.46 -3.97 -0.07
N THR A 208 2.35 -3.78 1.26
CA THR A 208 2.20 -4.87 2.22
C THR A 208 0.75 -4.96 2.67
N ILE A 209 0.13 -6.11 2.45
CA ILE A 209 -1.25 -6.39 2.82
C ILE A 209 -1.28 -7.55 3.80
N LYS A 210 -1.80 -7.33 4.99
CA LYS A 210 -2.17 -8.40 5.91
C LYS A 210 -3.60 -8.85 5.62
N TYR A 211 -3.88 -10.15 5.74
CA TYR A 211 -5.21 -10.67 5.41
C TYR A 211 -5.67 -11.76 6.37
N ILE A 212 -6.99 -11.96 6.43
CA ILE A 212 -7.66 -13.15 6.95
C ILE A 212 -8.54 -13.72 5.82
N TYR A 213 -8.39 -15.01 5.49
CA TYR A 213 -9.24 -15.67 4.51
C TYR A 213 -9.23 -17.20 4.69
N PRO A 214 -10.41 -17.85 4.68
CA PRO A 214 -11.75 -17.26 4.79
C PRO A 214 -12.01 -16.70 6.20
N LEU A 215 -12.82 -15.63 6.26
CA LEU A 215 -13.22 -14.97 7.49
C LEU A 215 -14.36 -15.77 8.17
#